data_99ba8cc9b98b64e57ed1050cf36f095f
#
_entry.id   99ba8cc9b98b64e57ed1050cf36f095f
#
_cell.length_a   1.000
_cell.length_b   1.000
_cell.length_c   1.000
_cell.angle_alpha   90.00
_cell.angle_beta   90.00
_cell.angle_gamma   90.00
#
_symmetry.space_group_name_H-M   'P 1'
#
loop_
_entity.id
_entity.type
_entity.pdbx_description
1 polymer ?
#
loop_
_entity_poly.entity_id
_entity_poly.type
_entity_poly.pdbx_seq_one_letter_code
_entity_poly.pdbx_strand_id
1 'polypeptide(L)'
;MKKQLLLSAVITAFAVPVGARADTPEYRLVLQNHRFVPDEVTVPAGKRLKLVIENRDPTPEEFDSYDLRREKVITGSSKGEVWVGPLDPGSYRFIGEYHAETAKGRLIAK
;
A
#
# COMPACT_ATOMS: atom_id res chain seq x y z
N MET A 1 55.42 -8.99 -16.71
CA MET A 1 54.85 -8.92 -16.52
C MET A 1 53.76 -8.89 -16.29
N LYS A 2 53.41 -8.83 -16.24
CA LYS A 2 52.55 -8.70 -16.06
C LYS A 2 51.42 -8.80 -15.90
N LYS A 3 50.98 -8.75 -15.94
CA LYS A 3 50.04 -8.71 -15.86
C LYS A 3 49.00 -8.88 -15.51
N GLN A 4 48.49 -8.76 -15.51
CA GLN A 4 47.53 -8.81 -15.24
C GLN A 4 46.57 -8.82 -15.01
N LEU A 5 46.23 -8.73 -15.07
CA LEU A 5 45.25 -8.62 -14.87
C LEU A 5 44.24 -8.77 -14.62
N LEU A 6 43.83 -8.63 -14.66
CA LEU A 6 42.86 -8.63 -14.43
C LEU A 6 41.88 -8.74 -14.17
N LEU A 7 41.52 -8.60 -14.20
CA LEU A 7 40.53 -8.53 -13.95
C LEU A 7 39.57 -8.67 -13.68
N SER A 8 39.29 -8.58 -13.71
CA SER A 8 38.34 -8.53 -13.46
C SER A 8 37.28 -8.45 -13.30
N ALA A 9 36.93 -8.35 -13.40
CA ALA A 9 35.94 -8.13 -13.39
C ALA A 9 34.97 -8.26 -12.90
N VAL A 10 34.82 -8.43 -12.88
CA VAL A 10 33.93 -8.52 -12.57
C VAL A 10 32.89 -8.30 -12.31
N ILE A 11 32.62 -8.23 -12.47
CA ILE A 11 31.68 -7.92 -12.29
C ILE A 11 30.75 -7.97 -11.99
N THR A 12 30.61 -8.03 -12.10
CA THR A 12 29.73 -7.96 -11.83
C THR A 12 28.67 -7.94 -11.86
N ALA A 13 28.43 -8.04 -12.06
CA ALA A 13 27.42 -7.96 -12.19
C ALA A 13 26.42 -8.10 -11.57
N PHE A 14 26.43 -8.19 -11.50
CA PHE A 14 25.53 -8.15 -10.94
C PHE A 14 24.66 -7.81 -10.50
N ALA A 15 24.82 -7.73 -10.62
CA ALA A 15 24.07 -7.40 -10.01
C ALA A 15 22.88 -7.05 -10.17
N VAL A 16 22.62 -6.74 -10.38
CA VAL A 16 21.64 -6.42 -10.60
C VAL A 16 20.51 -6.97 -10.40
N PRO A 17 20.38 -7.61 -10.50
CA PRO A 17 19.18 -8.13 -10.56
C PRO A 17 18.31 -7.85 -9.48
N VAL A 18 18.86 -7.49 -8.48
CA VAL A 18 18.11 -7.13 -7.45
C VAL A 18 17.19 -6.10 -7.80
N GLY A 19 17.65 -5.15 -8.49
CA GLY A 19 16.83 -4.08 -8.85
C GLY A 19 15.72 -4.49 -9.72
N ALA A 20 15.85 -5.61 -10.31
CA ALA A 20 14.85 -6.06 -11.23
C ALA A 20 13.59 -6.53 -10.53
N ARG A 21 13.67 -6.77 -9.25
CA ARG A 21 12.50 -7.20 -8.56
C ARG A 21 11.51 -6.07 -8.48
N ALA A 22 10.33 -6.29 -8.96
CA ALA A 22 9.31 -5.29 -8.91
C ALA A 22 8.86 -5.11 -7.47
N ASP A 23 8.76 -3.89 -7.06
CA ASP A 23 8.21 -3.58 -5.77
C ASP A 23 6.71 -3.73 -5.79
N THR A 24 6.14 -4.06 -4.66
CA THR A 24 4.70 -4.10 -4.51
C THR A 24 4.19 -2.67 -4.57
N PRO A 25 3.18 -2.38 -5.40
CA PRO A 25 2.62 -1.02 -5.43
C PRO A 25 2.09 -0.62 -4.07
N GLU A 26 2.32 0.62 -3.73
CA GLU A 26 1.94 1.14 -2.42
C GLU A 26 1.11 2.40 -2.63
N TYR A 27 -0.01 2.49 -1.92
CA TYR A 27 -0.92 3.63 -2.01
C TYR A 27 -1.20 4.14 -0.61
N ARG A 28 -1.18 5.46 -0.45
CA ARG A 28 -1.36 6.08 0.84
C ARG A 28 -2.74 6.68 0.97
N LEU A 29 -3.36 6.41 2.11
CA LEU A 29 -4.58 7.08 2.52
C LEU A 29 -4.26 7.84 3.79
N VAL A 30 -4.77 9.05 3.91
CA VAL A 30 -4.64 9.82 5.14
C VAL A 30 -6.02 9.86 5.77
N LEU A 31 -6.08 9.58 7.06
CA LEU A 31 -7.29 9.71 7.84
C LEU A 31 -7.13 10.95 8.69
N GLN A 32 -8.00 11.92 8.49
CA GLN A 32 -7.95 13.19 9.22
C GLN A 32 -9.34 13.76 9.36
N ASN A 33 -9.67 14.20 10.54
CA ASN A 33 -11.02 14.69 10.86
C ASN A 33 -12.06 13.63 10.52
N HIS A 34 -11.73 12.39 10.81
CA HIS A 34 -12.60 11.23 10.61
C HIS A 34 -13.03 11.09 9.13
N ARG A 35 -12.12 11.41 8.22
CA ARG A 35 -12.35 11.25 6.78
C ARG A 35 -11.12 10.73 6.12
N PHE A 36 -11.30 9.90 5.10
CA PHE A 36 -10.17 9.41 4.29
C PHE A 36 -9.88 10.41 3.17
N VAL A 37 -8.59 10.70 2.97
CA VAL A 37 -8.13 11.57 1.90
C VAL A 37 -6.94 10.91 1.23
N PRO A 38 -7.00 10.60 -0.05
CA PRO A 38 -8.19 10.70 -0.88
C PRO A 38 -9.22 9.65 -0.50
N ASP A 39 -10.46 9.86 -0.89
CA ASP A 39 -11.51 8.89 -0.60
C ASP A 39 -11.76 7.95 -1.77
N GLU A 40 -11.04 8.14 -2.87
CA GLU A 40 -11.13 7.24 -4.00
C GLU A 40 -9.75 7.09 -4.61
N VAL A 41 -9.30 5.85 -4.77
CA VAL A 41 -7.96 5.57 -5.29
C VAL A 41 -8.06 4.51 -6.38
N THR A 42 -7.46 4.79 -7.53
CA THR A 42 -7.39 3.82 -8.61
C THR A 42 -6.12 3.00 -8.44
N VAL A 43 -6.26 1.69 -8.47
CA VAL A 43 -5.16 0.77 -8.28
C VAL A 43 -5.14 -0.26 -9.40
N PRO A 44 -4.01 -0.89 -9.68
CA PRO A 44 -3.95 -1.89 -10.74
C PRO A 44 -4.68 -3.17 -10.34
N ALA A 45 -5.53 -3.66 -11.23
CA ALA A 45 -6.16 -4.95 -11.04
C ALA A 45 -5.12 -6.04 -11.23
N GLY A 46 -5.32 -7.18 -10.60
CA GLY A 46 -4.49 -8.34 -10.81
C GLY A 46 -3.15 -8.31 -10.13
N LYS A 47 -2.89 -7.33 -9.29
CA LYS A 47 -1.63 -7.24 -8.56
C LYS A 47 -1.88 -7.08 -7.08
N ARG A 48 -1.04 -7.72 -6.29
CA ARG A 48 -1.07 -7.50 -4.85
C ARG A 48 -0.55 -6.09 -4.58
N LEU A 49 -1.15 -5.40 -3.64
CA LEU A 49 -0.75 -4.04 -3.31
C LEU A 49 -0.85 -3.79 -1.82
N LYS A 50 -0.25 -2.70 -1.39
CA LYS A 50 -0.23 -2.34 0.01
C LYS A 50 -0.85 -0.96 0.17
N LEU A 51 -1.80 -0.86 1.08
CA LEU A 51 -2.35 0.43 1.49
C LEU A 51 -1.61 0.85 2.75
N VAL A 52 -1.11 2.07 2.77
CA VAL A 52 -0.54 2.65 3.98
C VAL A 52 -1.53 3.69 4.45
N ILE A 53 -2.07 3.49 5.64
CA ILE A 53 -3.07 4.39 6.18
C ILE A 53 -2.44 5.19 7.30
N GLU A 54 -2.36 6.48 7.09
CA GLU A 54 -1.79 7.38 8.08
C GLU A 54 -2.93 8.03 8.85
N ASN A 55 -3.07 7.67 10.11
CA ASN A 55 -4.12 8.23 10.97
C ASN A 55 -3.57 9.48 11.66
N ARG A 56 -4.02 10.63 11.20
CA ARG A 56 -3.58 11.91 11.76
C ARG A 56 -4.48 12.40 12.88
N ASP A 57 -5.54 11.65 13.17
CA ASP A 57 -6.38 11.98 14.31
C ASP A 57 -5.76 11.43 15.57
N PRO A 58 -6.07 12.01 16.72
CA PRO A 58 -5.51 11.51 17.99
C PRO A 58 -6.19 10.23 18.46
N THR A 59 -7.33 9.88 17.90
CA THR A 59 -8.08 8.70 18.33
C THR A 59 -7.85 7.56 17.32
N PRO A 60 -8.00 6.31 17.75
CA PRO A 60 -7.84 5.20 16.83
C PRO A 60 -9.00 5.12 15.86
N GLU A 61 -8.77 4.45 14.74
CA GLU A 61 -9.79 4.19 13.76
C GLU A 61 -9.61 2.77 13.25
N GLU A 62 -10.70 2.10 12.94
CA GLU A 62 -10.62 0.79 12.34
C GLU A 62 -10.94 0.89 10.85
N PHE A 63 -9.92 0.62 10.03
CA PHE A 63 -10.13 0.45 8.60
C PHE A 63 -10.88 -0.86 8.43
N ASP A 64 -12.02 -0.82 7.78
CA ASP A 64 -12.85 -1.99 7.63
C ASP A 64 -13.41 -2.04 6.22
N SER A 65 -13.25 -3.19 5.58
CA SER A 65 -13.77 -3.35 4.21
C SER A 65 -14.32 -4.76 4.04
N TYR A 66 -15.62 -4.82 3.89
CA TYR A 66 -16.27 -6.09 3.58
C TYR A 66 -15.83 -6.56 2.19
N ASP A 67 -15.80 -5.62 1.24
CA ASP A 67 -15.45 -5.96 -0.15
C ASP A 67 -14.03 -6.50 -0.27
N LEU A 68 -13.09 -5.97 0.52
CA LEU A 68 -11.70 -6.41 0.51
C LEU A 68 -11.44 -7.51 1.51
N ARG A 69 -12.38 -7.76 2.43
CA ARG A 69 -12.24 -8.73 3.51
C ARG A 69 -11.03 -8.38 4.37
N ARG A 70 -10.96 -7.12 4.80
CA ARG A 70 -9.85 -6.65 5.63
C ARG A 70 -10.36 -5.79 6.76
N GLU A 71 -9.71 -5.92 7.90
CA GLU A 71 -9.94 -5.09 9.07
C GLU A 71 -8.59 -4.77 9.69
N LYS A 72 -8.41 -3.53 10.09
CA LYS A 72 -7.16 -3.14 10.73
C LYS A 72 -7.40 -1.92 11.60
N VAL A 73 -7.09 -2.03 12.89
CA VAL A 73 -7.15 -0.88 13.78
C VAL A 73 -5.84 -0.10 13.64
N ILE A 74 -5.96 1.18 13.38
CA ILE A 74 -4.81 2.06 13.26
C ILE A 74 -4.85 3.02 14.44
N THR A 75 -3.84 2.92 15.29
CA THR A 75 -3.74 3.76 16.48
C THR A 75 -3.72 5.22 16.09
N GLY A 76 -4.20 6.09 16.98
CA GLY A 76 -4.16 7.52 16.71
C GLY A 76 -2.73 8.00 16.49
N SER A 77 -2.57 8.98 15.64
CA SER A 77 -1.27 9.60 15.33
C SER A 77 -0.24 8.56 14.89
N SER A 78 -0.67 7.54 14.15
CA SER A 78 0.26 6.51 13.67
C SER A 78 -0.19 5.97 12.32
N LYS A 79 0.59 5.03 11.79
CA LYS A 79 0.33 4.45 10.49
C LYS A 79 0.06 2.96 10.62
N GLY A 80 -0.70 2.44 9.67
CA GLY A 80 -0.92 1.00 9.57
C GLY A 80 -0.85 0.58 8.11
N GLU A 81 -0.58 -0.70 7.90
CA GLU A 81 -0.50 -1.26 6.55
C GLU A 81 -1.59 -2.28 6.35
N VAL A 82 -2.21 -2.26 5.18
CA VAL A 82 -3.21 -3.24 4.82
C VAL A 82 -2.84 -3.77 3.45
N TRP A 83 -2.62 -5.09 3.37
CA TRP A 83 -2.28 -5.74 2.11
C TRP A 83 -3.56 -6.24 1.46
N VAL A 84 -3.72 -5.95 0.18
CA VAL A 84 -4.92 -6.38 -0.53
C VAL A 84 -4.55 -6.92 -1.90
N GLY A 85 -5.43 -7.69 -2.44
CA GLY A 85 -5.32 -8.19 -3.80
C GLY A 85 -4.55 -9.47 -3.91
N PRO A 86 -4.38 -9.95 -5.13
CA PRO A 86 -4.80 -9.33 -6.41
C PRO A 86 -6.31 -9.15 -6.49
N LEU A 87 -6.74 -8.02 -7.05
CA LEU A 87 -8.15 -7.70 -7.15
C LEU A 87 -8.63 -7.82 -8.59
N ASP A 88 -9.85 -8.31 -8.76
CA ASP A 88 -10.50 -8.25 -10.06
C ASP A 88 -10.87 -6.79 -10.35
N PRO A 89 -11.02 -6.40 -11.61
CA PRO A 89 -11.49 -5.06 -11.91
C PRO A 89 -12.82 -4.80 -11.24
N GLY A 90 -12.95 -3.65 -10.62
CA GLY A 90 -14.18 -3.31 -9.91
C GLY A 90 -13.96 -2.28 -8.84
N SER A 91 -15.01 -2.04 -8.07
CA SER A 91 -15.02 -1.04 -7.00
C SER A 91 -15.13 -1.74 -5.66
N TYR A 92 -14.30 -1.33 -4.71
CA TYR A 92 -14.17 -1.98 -3.40
C TYR A 92 -14.29 -0.91 -2.33
N ARG A 93 -15.38 -0.93 -1.57
CA ARG A 93 -15.66 0.08 -0.56
C ARG A 93 -14.93 -0.23 0.75
N PHE A 94 -14.57 0.80 1.46
CA PHE A 94 -14.03 0.68 2.81
C PHE A 94 -14.56 1.82 3.67
N ILE A 95 -14.52 1.62 4.98
CA ILE A 95 -14.97 2.62 5.92
C ILE A 95 -14.01 2.67 7.10
N GLY A 96 -14.11 3.73 7.89
CA GLY A 96 -13.58 3.75 9.23
C GLY A 96 -14.72 3.38 10.16
N GLU A 97 -14.64 2.19 10.73
CA GLU A 97 -15.75 1.63 11.49
C GLU A 97 -16.17 2.51 12.67
N TYR A 98 -15.21 3.21 13.28
CA TYR A 98 -15.52 4.03 14.45
C TYR A 98 -16.18 5.36 14.06
N HIS A 99 -16.13 5.72 12.78
CA HIS A 99 -16.71 6.98 12.29
C HIS A 99 -17.30 6.74 10.90
N ALA A 100 -18.15 5.75 10.79
CA ALA A 100 -18.59 5.26 9.48
C ALA A 100 -19.41 6.28 8.67
N GLU A 101 -19.96 7.28 9.33
CA GLU A 101 -20.75 8.29 8.62
C GLU A 101 -19.88 9.23 7.80
N THR A 102 -18.63 9.43 8.20
CA THR A 102 -17.74 10.35 7.51
C THR A 102 -16.52 9.65 6.90
N ALA A 103 -16.00 8.61 7.54
CA ALA A 103 -14.83 7.92 7.07
C ALA A 103 -15.24 6.84 6.07
N LYS A 104 -15.25 7.21 4.80
CA LYS A 104 -15.67 6.31 3.71
C LYS A 104 -14.79 6.51 2.52
N GLY A 105 -14.60 5.45 1.75
CA GLY A 105 -13.86 5.55 0.51
C GLY A 105 -13.97 4.27 -0.30
N ARG A 106 -13.25 4.23 -1.39
CA ARG A 106 -13.21 3.02 -2.20
C ARG A 106 -11.97 2.97 -3.08
N LEU A 107 -11.58 1.75 -3.38
CA LEU A 107 -10.57 1.47 -4.39
C LEU A 107 -11.27 1.15 -5.67
N ILE A 108 -10.71 1.64 -6.77
CA ILE A 108 -11.17 1.28 -8.11
C ILE A 108 -10.03 0.49 -8.74
N ALA A 109 -10.25 -0.80 -8.96
CA ALA A 109 -9.25 -1.65 -9.58
C ALA A 109 -9.50 -1.73 -11.08
N LYS A 110 -8.50 -1.40 -11.88
CA LYS A 110 -8.65 -1.50 -13.33
C LYS A 110 -7.30 -1.59 -14.04
#